data_31754682626c348ac4675f7bdd5aa5e1
#
_entry.id   31754682626c348ac4675f7bdd5aa5e1
#
_cell.length_a   1.000
_cell.length_b   1.000
_cell.length_c   1.000
_cell.angle_alpha   90.00
_cell.angle_beta   90.00
_cell.angle_gamma   90.00
#
_symmetry.space_group_name_H-M   'P 1'
#
loop_
_entity.id
_entity.type
_entity.pdbx_description
1 polymer ?
#
loop_
_entity_poly.entity_id
_entity_poly.type
_entity_poly.pdbx_seq_one_letter_code
_entity_poly.pdbx_strand_id
1 'polypeptide(L)'
;MPSTKTKENFPIVISASRMCDLPRWYPQFLITEIRKRIENGQKIHSLVIWTKHPAALLNSRLLDELVDLKNSGVQLYFQITITGMGNKVCGYDKLQRPWKPEPNAPSKEESLRILPQIISLAGHPQRIRLRIDPILQVNDGKQEYYTNYEECLDTVEKCASLGIHNYSFSLVEPGIYKKVDHRFRELGIELIIFEETFRAKIKQNFNELEEKLGVSISACCIKGWPVSSCIDGELLQNLHPSKSKVSLRQPHSRPLCGCTASIDIGGWPPKLCPTGCDYCYARPLYHSYTDD
;
A
#
# COMPACT_ATOMS: atom_id res chain seq x y z
N MET A 1 -33.61 32.22 11.18
CA MET A 1 -33.54 31.54 9.87
C MET A 1 -32.40 30.56 9.91
N PRO A 2 -32.58 29.26 9.69
CA PRO A 2 -31.47 28.30 9.66
C PRO A 2 -30.70 28.55 8.36
N SER A 3 -29.41 28.84 8.46
CA SER A 3 -28.50 28.97 7.32
C SER A 3 -28.42 27.64 6.61
N THR A 4 -28.95 27.51 5.42
CA THR A 4 -28.71 26.42 4.51
C THR A 4 -27.22 26.43 4.14
N LYS A 5 -26.39 25.67 4.89
CA LYS A 5 -25.04 25.35 4.44
C LYS A 5 -25.20 24.59 3.12
N THR A 6 -24.98 25.26 2.01
CA THR A 6 -24.80 24.62 0.71
C THR A 6 -23.73 23.55 0.88
N LYS A 7 -24.09 22.28 0.71
CA LYS A 7 -23.11 21.19 0.67
C LYS A 7 -22.19 21.49 -0.50
N GLU A 8 -20.97 21.93 -0.21
CA GLU A 8 -19.93 22.04 -1.24
C GLU A 8 -19.77 20.67 -1.91
N ASN A 9 -20.07 20.61 -3.19
CA ASN A 9 -20.04 19.38 -3.97
C ASN A 9 -18.63 19.20 -4.57
N PHE A 10 -17.68 18.78 -3.72
CA PHE A 10 -16.31 18.54 -4.16
C PHE A 10 -16.22 17.35 -5.11
N PRO A 11 -15.30 17.38 -6.09
CA PRO A 11 -14.92 16.20 -6.84
C PRO A 11 -14.44 15.08 -5.89
N ILE A 12 -14.70 13.84 -6.26
CA ILE A 12 -14.42 12.68 -5.40
C ILE A 12 -12.97 12.20 -5.53
N VAL A 13 -12.43 11.69 -4.43
CA VAL A 13 -11.22 10.85 -4.45
C VAL A 13 -11.65 9.40 -4.52
N ILE A 14 -11.20 8.69 -5.54
CA ILE A 14 -11.41 7.24 -5.65
C ILE A 14 -10.23 6.53 -5.03
N SER A 15 -10.53 5.57 -4.17
CA SER A 15 -9.59 4.63 -3.56
C SER A 15 -9.78 3.26 -4.21
N ALA A 16 -8.71 2.69 -4.76
CA ALA A 16 -8.76 1.40 -5.44
C ALA A 16 -7.68 0.45 -4.91
N SER A 17 -8.03 -0.83 -4.75
CA SER A 17 -7.03 -1.88 -4.49
C SER A 17 -6.49 -1.96 -3.05
N ARG A 18 -7.19 -1.42 -2.06
CA ARG A 18 -6.76 -1.49 -0.64
C ARG A 18 -6.67 -2.91 -0.08
N MET A 19 -7.52 -3.82 -0.55
CA MET A 19 -7.67 -5.17 0.00
C MET A 19 -7.41 -6.28 -1.02
N CYS A 20 -7.17 -5.94 -2.28
CA CYS A 20 -6.83 -6.85 -3.36
C CYS A 20 -6.09 -6.06 -4.44
N ASP A 21 -5.04 -6.60 -5.00
CA ASP A 21 -4.26 -5.95 -6.06
C ASP A 21 -5.06 -5.98 -7.38
N LEU A 22 -5.97 -5.01 -7.55
CA LEU A 22 -6.85 -4.92 -8.71
C LEU A 22 -6.09 -4.67 -10.02
N PRO A 23 -5.04 -3.81 -10.07
CA PRO A 23 -4.25 -3.60 -11.28
C PRO A 23 -3.69 -4.90 -11.85
N ARG A 24 -3.23 -5.78 -10.98
CA ARG A 24 -2.63 -7.06 -11.38
C ARG A 24 -3.66 -8.12 -11.74
N TRP A 25 -4.66 -8.29 -10.88
CA TRP A 25 -5.51 -9.48 -10.94
C TRP A 25 -6.90 -9.22 -11.51
N TYR A 26 -7.37 -7.97 -11.48
CA TYR A 26 -8.72 -7.60 -11.91
C TYR A 26 -8.74 -6.26 -12.65
N PRO A 27 -7.83 -6.02 -13.64
CA PRO A 27 -7.74 -4.71 -14.31
C PRO A 27 -9.03 -4.32 -14.99
N GLN A 28 -9.74 -5.28 -15.62
CA GLN A 28 -11.02 -5.01 -16.26
C GLN A 28 -12.11 -4.56 -15.27
N PHE A 29 -12.16 -5.16 -14.09
CA PHE A 29 -13.08 -4.74 -13.05
C PHE A 29 -12.75 -3.31 -12.58
N LEU A 30 -11.46 -2.99 -12.38
CA LEU A 30 -11.02 -1.66 -12.01
C LEU A 30 -11.46 -0.61 -13.04
N ILE A 31 -11.22 -0.85 -14.31
CA ILE A 31 -11.61 0.02 -15.44
C ILE A 31 -13.14 0.20 -15.44
N THR A 32 -13.90 -0.88 -15.38
CA THR A 32 -15.37 -0.84 -15.41
C THR A 32 -15.93 -0.02 -14.25
N GLU A 33 -15.40 -0.18 -13.04
CA GLU A 33 -15.86 0.54 -11.86
C GLU A 33 -15.54 2.05 -11.92
N ILE A 34 -14.43 2.43 -12.54
CA ILE A 34 -14.08 3.84 -12.78
C ILE A 34 -15.02 4.44 -13.82
N ARG A 35 -15.18 3.80 -14.97
CA ARG A 35 -16.03 4.28 -16.07
C ARG A 35 -17.48 4.45 -15.64
N LYS A 36 -18.03 3.48 -14.92
CA LYS A 36 -19.39 3.57 -14.35
C LYS A 36 -19.60 4.85 -13.52
N ARG A 37 -18.59 5.30 -12.79
CA ARG A 37 -18.70 6.54 -11.99
C ARG A 37 -18.71 7.78 -12.87
N ILE A 38 -17.88 7.79 -13.91
CA ILE A 38 -17.83 8.88 -14.89
C ILE A 38 -19.16 8.96 -15.65
N GLU A 39 -19.70 7.84 -16.11
CA GLU A 39 -20.98 7.74 -16.81
C GLU A 39 -22.15 8.21 -15.91
N ASN A 40 -22.06 7.96 -14.60
CA ASN A 40 -23.01 8.47 -13.62
C ASN A 40 -22.78 9.96 -13.26
N GLY A 41 -21.97 10.69 -14.01
CA GLY A 41 -21.73 12.13 -13.84
C GLY A 41 -20.88 12.50 -12.62
N GLN A 42 -20.18 11.55 -11.99
CA GLN A 42 -19.29 11.85 -10.86
C GLN A 42 -18.01 12.50 -11.35
N LYS A 43 -17.68 13.66 -10.81
CA LYS A 43 -16.39 14.33 -11.07
C LYS A 43 -15.30 13.71 -10.19
N ILE A 44 -14.30 13.10 -10.83
CA ILE A 44 -13.19 12.47 -10.13
C ILE A 44 -12.04 13.50 -10.02
N HIS A 45 -11.57 13.75 -8.80
CA HIS A 45 -10.39 14.57 -8.52
C HIS A 45 -9.10 13.74 -8.66
N SER A 46 -9.04 12.64 -7.91
CA SER A 46 -7.86 11.78 -7.87
C SER A 46 -8.26 10.31 -7.87
N LEU A 47 -7.50 9.52 -8.57
CA LEU A 47 -7.54 8.06 -8.50
C LEU A 47 -6.30 7.59 -7.74
N VAL A 48 -6.52 7.05 -6.54
CA VAL A 48 -5.46 6.51 -5.67
C VAL A 48 -5.48 5.00 -5.76
N ILE A 49 -4.39 4.42 -6.28
CA ILE A 49 -4.29 2.96 -6.53
C ILE A 49 -3.17 2.36 -5.67
N TRP A 50 -3.49 1.30 -4.92
CA TRP A 50 -2.50 0.46 -4.23
C TRP A 50 -2.08 -0.71 -5.10
N THR A 51 -0.79 -1.02 -5.12
CA THR A 51 -0.29 -2.24 -5.76
C THR A 51 1.06 -2.68 -5.20
N LYS A 52 1.27 -3.99 -5.13
CA LYS A 52 2.58 -4.64 -5.01
C LYS A 52 3.20 -4.97 -6.38
N HIS A 53 2.41 -4.82 -7.45
CA HIS A 53 2.80 -5.16 -8.81
C HIS A 53 2.86 -3.89 -9.68
N PRO A 54 3.85 -2.99 -9.47
CA PRO A 54 3.90 -1.72 -10.19
C PRO A 54 3.89 -1.88 -11.72
N ALA A 55 4.51 -2.93 -12.26
CA ALA A 55 4.47 -3.22 -13.70
C ALA A 55 3.05 -3.46 -14.24
N ALA A 56 2.08 -3.85 -13.39
CA ALA A 56 0.70 -4.06 -13.81
C ALA A 56 0.00 -2.75 -14.23
N LEU A 57 0.46 -1.60 -13.72
CA LEU A 57 -0.04 -0.28 -14.12
C LEU A 57 0.35 0.08 -15.56
N LEU A 58 1.35 -0.61 -16.12
CA LEU A 58 1.83 -0.43 -17.49
C LEU A 58 1.28 -1.49 -18.46
N ASN A 59 0.36 -2.35 -18.00
CA ASN A 59 -0.37 -3.23 -18.91
C ASN A 59 -1.17 -2.39 -19.90
N SER A 60 -1.06 -2.66 -21.18
CA SER A 60 -1.56 -1.81 -22.27
C SER A 60 -2.97 -1.29 -22.04
N ARG A 61 -3.92 -2.18 -21.74
CA ARG A 61 -5.33 -1.81 -21.54
C ARG A 61 -5.57 -0.94 -20.32
N LEU A 62 -4.88 -1.22 -19.21
CA LEU A 62 -5.00 -0.38 -18.00
C LEU A 62 -4.23 0.93 -18.18
N LEU A 63 -3.08 0.89 -18.84
CA LEU A 63 -2.28 2.06 -19.14
C LEU A 63 -3.06 3.07 -19.98
N ASP A 64 -3.71 2.61 -21.06
CA ASP A 64 -4.52 3.46 -21.93
C ASP A 64 -5.61 4.18 -21.12
N GLU A 65 -6.33 3.45 -20.25
CA GLU A 65 -7.35 4.03 -19.39
C GLU A 65 -6.77 5.06 -18.40
N LEU A 66 -5.61 4.77 -17.78
CA LEU A 66 -4.96 5.69 -16.84
C LEU A 66 -4.47 6.95 -17.55
N VAL A 67 -3.97 6.84 -18.79
CA VAL A 67 -3.57 7.97 -19.62
C VAL A 67 -4.78 8.83 -20.00
N ASP A 68 -5.89 8.22 -20.40
CA ASP A 68 -7.12 8.93 -20.73
C ASP A 68 -7.68 9.69 -19.53
N LEU A 69 -7.69 9.05 -18.33
CA LEU A 69 -8.08 9.71 -17.10
C LEU A 69 -7.18 10.91 -16.77
N LYS A 70 -5.87 10.74 -16.90
CA LYS A 70 -4.91 11.83 -16.68
C LYS A 70 -5.14 12.99 -17.66
N ASN A 71 -5.37 12.70 -18.93
CA ASN A 71 -5.65 13.70 -19.97
C ASN A 71 -6.99 14.41 -19.75
N SER A 72 -7.97 13.74 -19.13
CA SER A 72 -9.24 14.36 -18.72
C SER A 72 -9.15 15.20 -17.42
N GLY A 73 -7.94 15.34 -16.85
CA GLY A 73 -7.68 16.13 -15.66
C GLY A 73 -7.77 15.38 -14.32
N VAL A 74 -7.95 14.07 -14.33
CA VAL A 74 -7.90 13.26 -13.11
C VAL A 74 -6.45 13.08 -12.66
N GLN A 75 -6.16 13.39 -11.40
CA GLN A 75 -4.85 13.14 -10.83
C GLN A 75 -4.67 11.65 -10.54
N LEU A 76 -3.58 11.06 -11.05
CA LEU A 76 -3.15 9.72 -10.65
C LEU A 76 -2.24 9.81 -9.44
N TYR A 77 -2.50 9.00 -8.42
CA TYR A 77 -1.67 8.87 -7.21
C TYR A 77 -1.47 7.39 -6.89
N PHE A 78 -0.23 6.96 -6.75
CA PHE A 78 0.07 5.54 -6.56
C PHE A 78 0.63 5.25 -5.17
N GLN A 79 0.10 4.21 -4.56
CA GLN A 79 0.57 3.61 -3.31
C GLN A 79 1.33 2.33 -3.69
N ILE A 80 2.64 2.44 -3.89
CA ILE A 80 3.47 1.31 -4.32
C ILE A 80 4.06 0.62 -3.08
N THR A 81 3.84 -0.68 -2.94
CA THR A 81 4.35 -1.45 -1.81
C THR A 81 5.55 -2.28 -2.23
N ILE A 82 6.70 -2.05 -1.58
CA ILE A 82 7.95 -2.80 -1.76
C ILE A 82 8.49 -3.13 -0.37
N THR A 83 8.40 -4.38 0.03
CA THR A 83 8.79 -4.85 1.38
C THR A 83 10.15 -5.56 1.41
N GLY A 84 10.72 -5.85 0.24
CA GLY A 84 11.89 -6.70 0.11
C GLY A 84 11.62 -8.20 0.22
N MET A 85 10.37 -8.63 0.42
CA MET A 85 9.98 -10.04 0.57
C MET A 85 9.38 -10.67 -0.68
N GLY A 86 9.13 -9.88 -1.74
CA GLY A 86 8.49 -10.36 -2.96
C GLY A 86 9.24 -11.53 -3.59
N ASN A 87 8.57 -12.67 -3.75
CA ASN A 87 9.09 -13.93 -4.29
C ASN A 87 10.42 -14.42 -3.66
N LYS A 88 10.78 -13.92 -2.47
CA LYS A 88 12.01 -14.25 -1.74
C LYS A 88 11.72 -15.35 -0.72
N VAL A 89 12.64 -16.33 -0.61
CA VAL A 89 12.63 -17.29 0.49
C VAL A 89 13.12 -16.57 1.73
N CYS A 90 12.27 -16.48 2.75
CA CYS A 90 12.52 -15.76 4.00
C CYS A 90 12.68 -16.71 5.22
N GLY A 91 12.68 -18.00 4.99
CA GLY A 91 12.79 -19.05 6.00
C GLY A 91 12.18 -20.35 5.51
N TYR A 92 11.81 -21.20 6.45
CA TYR A 92 11.21 -22.50 6.19
C TYR A 92 9.95 -22.70 7.05
N ASP A 93 8.98 -23.44 6.54
CA ASP A 93 7.80 -23.83 7.30
C ASP A 93 8.08 -25.07 8.20
N LYS A 94 7.07 -25.49 8.98
CA LYS A 94 7.17 -26.67 9.86
C LYS A 94 7.48 -27.99 9.12
N LEU A 95 7.21 -28.06 7.80
CA LEU A 95 7.53 -29.21 6.95
C LEU A 95 8.87 -29.03 6.22
N GLN A 96 9.67 -28.05 6.63
CA GLN A 96 10.98 -27.74 6.04
C GLN A 96 10.91 -27.30 4.56
N ARG A 97 9.76 -26.80 4.10
CA ARG A 97 9.61 -26.26 2.76
C ARG A 97 10.01 -24.78 2.76
N PRO A 98 10.62 -24.26 1.68
CA PRO A 98 10.96 -22.86 1.56
C PRO A 98 9.73 -21.96 1.73
N TRP A 99 9.77 -21.06 2.72
CA TRP A 99 8.70 -20.12 2.99
C TRP A 99 8.93 -18.79 2.28
N LYS A 100 7.92 -18.33 1.55
CA LYS A 100 7.88 -17.04 0.86
C LYS A 100 6.66 -16.26 1.35
N PRO A 101 6.82 -15.25 2.21
CA PRO A 101 5.67 -14.48 2.73
C PRO A 101 4.87 -13.72 1.67
N GLU A 102 5.46 -13.46 0.50
CA GLU A 102 4.83 -12.83 -0.65
C GLU A 102 5.10 -13.63 -1.94
N PRO A 103 4.52 -14.83 -2.08
CA PRO A 103 4.95 -15.80 -3.09
C PRO A 103 4.77 -15.31 -4.54
N ASN A 104 3.76 -14.49 -4.81
CA ASN A 104 3.45 -14.03 -6.15
C ASN A 104 3.67 -12.51 -6.34
N ALA A 105 4.29 -11.82 -5.38
CA ALA A 105 4.73 -10.43 -5.57
C ALA A 105 6.06 -10.38 -6.35
N PRO A 106 6.33 -9.33 -7.13
CA PRO A 106 7.64 -9.15 -7.77
C PRO A 106 8.74 -8.93 -6.73
N SER A 107 9.97 -9.25 -7.09
CA SER A 107 11.13 -8.92 -6.26
C SER A 107 11.28 -7.41 -6.06
N LYS A 108 12.10 -7.03 -5.06
CA LYS A 108 12.45 -5.62 -4.83
C LYS A 108 13.09 -5.01 -6.07
N GLU A 109 14.03 -5.70 -6.69
CA GLU A 109 14.78 -5.27 -7.85
C GLU A 109 13.88 -5.05 -9.08
N GLU A 110 12.95 -5.98 -9.32
CA GLU A 110 11.95 -5.83 -10.40
C GLU A 110 11.05 -4.62 -10.15
N SER A 111 10.61 -4.43 -8.91
CA SER A 111 9.77 -3.30 -8.53
C SER A 111 10.50 -1.97 -8.66
N LEU A 112 11.75 -1.86 -8.18
CA LEU A 112 12.57 -0.65 -8.26
C LEU A 112 12.88 -0.27 -9.72
N ARG A 113 13.18 -1.24 -10.57
CA ARG A 113 13.50 -1.01 -11.98
C ARG A 113 12.36 -0.35 -12.76
N ILE A 114 11.11 -0.61 -12.38
CA ILE A 114 9.93 -0.07 -13.07
C ILE A 114 9.49 1.31 -12.55
N LEU A 115 9.95 1.73 -11.35
CA LEU A 115 9.50 2.99 -10.73
C LEU A 115 9.68 4.24 -11.60
N PRO A 116 10.78 4.43 -12.38
CA PRO A 116 10.89 5.60 -13.25
C PRO A 116 9.73 5.73 -14.24
N GLN A 117 9.23 4.61 -14.77
CA GLN A 117 8.07 4.60 -15.69
C GLN A 117 6.78 4.93 -14.94
N ILE A 118 6.62 4.46 -13.70
CA ILE A 118 5.46 4.77 -12.85
C ILE A 118 5.48 6.27 -12.45
N ILE A 119 6.64 6.83 -12.16
CA ILE A 119 6.80 8.27 -11.91
C ILE A 119 6.37 9.08 -13.13
N SER A 120 6.78 8.68 -14.34
CA SER A 120 6.37 9.31 -15.59
C SER A 120 4.85 9.24 -15.80
N LEU A 121 4.24 8.08 -15.53
CA LEU A 121 2.79 7.92 -15.61
C LEU A 121 2.07 8.82 -14.60
N ALA A 122 2.52 8.85 -13.35
CA ALA A 122 1.98 9.74 -12.31
C ALA A 122 2.18 11.24 -12.68
N GLY A 123 3.26 11.55 -13.40
CA GLY A 123 3.65 12.89 -13.82
C GLY A 123 4.47 13.68 -12.79
N HIS A 124 4.66 13.15 -11.59
CA HIS A 124 5.51 13.73 -10.54
C HIS A 124 5.85 12.69 -9.47
N PRO A 125 7.11 12.59 -8.98
CA PRO A 125 7.48 11.59 -7.99
C PRO A 125 6.72 11.73 -6.65
N GLN A 126 6.31 12.92 -6.25
CA GLN A 126 5.50 13.13 -5.04
C GLN A 126 4.06 12.59 -5.18
N ARG A 127 3.61 12.20 -6.37
CA ARG A 127 2.35 11.46 -6.59
C ARG A 127 2.50 9.95 -6.37
N ILE A 128 3.63 9.55 -5.82
CA ILE A 128 3.87 8.20 -5.34
C ILE A 128 4.12 8.25 -3.84
N ARG A 129 3.37 7.45 -3.09
CA ARG A 129 3.71 7.07 -1.72
C ARG A 129 4.28 5.68 -1.76
N LEU A 130 5.50 5.53 -1.30
CA LEU A 130 6.08 4.21 -1.16
C LEU A 130 5.67 3.59 0.18
N ARG A 131 5.32 2.32 0.15
CA ARG A 131 4.91 1.57 1.32
C ARG A 131 5.93 0.47 1.59
N ILE A 132 6.70 0.63 2.65
CA ILE A 132 7.52 -0.43 3.23
C ILE A 132 6.65 -1.18 4.26
N ASP A 133 5.54 -1.72 3.78
CA ASP A 133 4.39 -2.15 4.59
C ASP A 133 3.99 -3.59 4.22
N PRO A 134 4.19 -4.52 5.16
CA PRO A 134 4.63 -4.33 6.54
C PRO A 134 6.13 -4.59 6.77
N ILE A 135 6.60 -4.21 7.96
CA ILE A 135 7.79 -4.78 8.58
C ILE A 135 7.33 -5.94 9.45
N LEU A 136 8.01 -7.06 9.37
CA LEU A 136 7.73 -8.24 10.19
C LEU A 136 8.98 -8.81 10.85
N GLN A 137 8.79 -9.52 11.94
CA GLN A 137 9.79 -10.34 12.62
C GLN A 137 9.20 -11.72 12.87
N VAL A 138 9.96 -12.76 12.58
CA VAL A 138 9.54 -14.14 12.79
C VAL A 138 10.71 -15.02 13.27
N ASN A 139 10.38 -16.11 13.99
CA ASN A 139 11.17 -17.34 13.98
C ASN A 139 10.52 -18.31 13.00
N ASP A 140 11.28 -18.81 12.07
CA ASP A 140 10.79 -19.74 11.06
C ASP A 140 10.61 -21.18 11.62
N GLY A 141 10.21 -22.13 10.80
CA GLY A 141 10.03 -23.53 11.21
C GLY A 141 11.30 -24.24 11.68
N LYS A 142 12.47 -23.64 11.50
CA LYS A 142 13.78 -24.07 12.04
C LYS A 142 14.20 -23.28 13.27
N GLN A 143 13.36 -22.39 13.76
CA GLN A 143 13.66 -21.42 14.83
C GLN A 143 14.77 -20.43 14.46
N GLU A 144 14.95 -20.15 13.14
CA GLU A 144 15.85 -19.11 12.65
C GLU A 144 15.11 -17.78 12.59
N TYR A 145 15.78 -16.74 13.10
CA TYR A 145 15.22 -15.38 13.11
C TYR A 145 15.30 -14.75 11.72
N TYR A 146 14.19 -14.11 11.28
CA TYR A 146 14.13 -13.31 10.08
C TYR A 146 13.37 -12.01 10.32
N THR A 147 13.85 -10.93 9.69
CA THR A 147 13.13 -9.66 9.53
C THR A 147 13.45 -9.04 8.18
N ASN A 148 12.50 -8.32 7.60
CA ASN A 148 12.72 -7.54 6.37
C ASN A 148 13.12 -6.08 6.66
N TYR A 149 13.48 -5.74 7.89
CA TYR A 149 13.71 -4.36 8.30
C TYR A 149 14.83 -3.69 7.49
N GLU A 150 15.97 -4.32 7.34
CA GLU A 150 17.11 -3.75 6.58
C GLU A 150 16.76 -3.58 5.09
N GLU A 151 15.96 -4.49 4.52
CA GLU A 151 15.44 -4.35 3.15
C GLU A 151 14.53 -3.12 3.02
N CYS A 152 13.78 -2.79 4.08
CA CYS A 152 12.95 -1.59 4.10
C CYS A 152 13.80 -0.30 4.11
N LEU A 153 14.88 -0.24 4.90
CA LEU A 153 15.80 0.90 4.91
C LEU A 153 16.43 1.13 3.53
N ASP A 154 17.01 0.09 2.93
CA ASP A 154 17.58 0.14 1.58
C ASP A 154 16.54 0.57 0.52
N THR A 155 15.29 0.12 0.67
CA THR A 155 14.21 0.53 -0.23
C THR A 155 13.91 2.03 -0.12
N VAL A 156 13.91 2.59 1.11
CA VAL A 156 13.73 4.03 1.31
C VAL A 156 14.84 4.83 0.63
N GLU A 157 16.12 4.46 0.85
CA GLU A 157 17.28 5.15 0.26
C GLU A 157 17.21 5.13 -1.28
N LYS A 158 16.96 3.97 -1.88
CA LYS A 158 16.86 3.82 -3.34
C LYS A 158 15.69 4.60 -3.93
N CYS A 159 14.55 4.61 -3.27
CA CYS A 159 13.38 5.33 -3.76
C CYS A 159 13.47 6.85 -3.55
N ALA A 160 14.13 7.29 -2.48
CA ALA A 160 14.41 8.72 -2.25
C ALA A 160 15.29 9.31 -3.36
N SER A 161 16.26 8.56 -3.90
CA SER A 161 17.07 8.98 -5.03
C SER A 161 16.28 9.22 -6.33
N LEU A 162 15.07 8.66 -6.43
CA LEU A 162 14.13 8.89 -7.53
C LEU A 162 13.18 10.08 -7.27
N GLY A 163 13.34 10.81 -6.15
CA GLY A 163 12.51 11.93 -5.76
C GLY A 163 11.21 11.55 -5.06
N ILE A 164 11.03 10.28 -4.67
CA ILE A 164 9.87 9.87 -3.87
C ILE A 164 10.07 10.36 -2.44
N HIS A 165 9.10 11.14 -1.94
CA HIS A 165 9.23 11.83 -0.66
C HIS A 165 8.42 11.18 0.47
N ASN A 166 7.26 10.59 0.16
CA ASN A 166 6.32 10.11 1.17
C ASN A 166 6.40 8.59 1.34
N TYR A 167 6.62 8.15 2.58
CA TYR A 167 6.71 6.73 2.94
C TYR A 167 5.69 6.37 4.00
N SER A 168 5.22 5.12 3.98
CA SER A 168 4.39 4.59 5.07
C SER A 168 4.74 3.15 5.38
N PHE A 169 4.63 2.78 6.67
CA PHE A 169 4.89 1.44 7.16
C PHE A 169 3.83 0.98 8.15
N SER A 170 3.80 -0.31 8.41
CA SER A 170 3.14 -0.92 9.57
C SER A 170 4.01 -2.06 10.11
N LEU A 171 3.67 -2.52 11.31
CA LEU A 171 4.30 -3.67 11.94
C LEU A 171 3.31 -4.83 11.95
N VAL A 172 3.79 -6.04 11.62
CA VAL A 172 2.99 -7.26 11.83
C VAL A 172 3.29 -7.77 13.21
N GLU A 173 2.26 -7.80 14.06
CA GLU A 173 2.39 -8.29 15.43
C GLU A 173 1.31 -9.34 15.71
N PRO A 174 1.63 -10.34 16.55
CA PRO A 174 0.65 -11.33 16.97
C PRO A 174 -0.51 -10.68 17.73
N GLY A 175 -1.70 -11.25 17.65
CA GLY A 175 -2.90 -10.78 18.34
C GLY A 175 -3.69 -9.69 17.63
N ILE A 176 -3.16 -9.05 16.59
CA ILE A 176 -3.86 -7.97 15.86
C ILE A 176 -4.95 -8.55 14.94
N TYR A 177 -4.64 -9.60 14.20
CA TYR A 177 -5.58 -10.25 13.28
C TYR A 177 -5.58 -11.77 13.45
N LYS A 178 -6.61 -12.31 14.09
CA LYS A 178 -6.75 -13.76 14.39
C LYS A 178 -6.47 -14.67 13.19
N LYS A 179 -6.90 -14.26 11.99
CA LYS A 179 -6.67 -15.06 10.76
C LYS A 179 -5.21 -15.01 10.28
N VAL A 180 -4.47 -13.95 10.58
CA VAL A 180 -3.03 -13.87 10.32
C VAL A 180 -2.31 -14.79 11.31
N ASP A 181 -2.63 -14.67 12.61
CA ASP A 181 -2.06 -15.53 13.65
C ASP A 181 -2.32 -17.01 13.37
N HIS A 182 -3.53 -17.35 12.91
CA HIS A 182 -3.88 -18.73 12.54
C HIS A 182 -2.99 -19.26 11.42
N ARG A 183 -2.78 -18.47 10.36
CA ARG A 183 -1.93 -18.86 9.23
C ARG A 183 -0.48 -19.10 9.62
N PHE A 184 0.10 -18.18 10.37
CA PHE A 184 1.48 -18.34 10.81
C PHE A 184 1.65 -19.58 11.69
N ARG A 185 0.66 -19.89 12.55
CA ARG A 185 0.65 -21.16 13.30
C ARG A 185 0.55 -22.38 12.40
N GLU A 186 -0.30 -22.35 11.35
CA GLU A 186 -0.40 -23.45 10.38
C GLU A 186 0.92 -23.69 9.65
N LEU A 187 1.66 -22.63 9.35
CA LEU A 187 3.00 -22.71 8.76
C LEU A 187 4.07 -23.17 9.77
N GLY A 188 3.77 -23.13 11.06
CA GLY A 188 4.77 -23.37 12.12
C GLY A 188 5.80 -22.23 12.22
N ILE A 189 5.40 -21.03 11.85
CA ILE A 189 6.22 -19.82 11.91
C ILE A 189 5.68 -18.96 13.05
N GLU A 190 6.55 -18.51 13.93
CA GLU A 190 6.21 -17.68 15.07
C GLU A 190 6.36 -16.20 14.73
N LEU A 191 5.27 -15.42 14.86
CA LEU A 191 5.34 -13.96 14.82
C LEU A 191 5.95 -13.44 16.11
N ILE A 192 6.97 -12.58 16.00
CA ILE A 192 7.66 -11.97 17.14
C ILE A 192 7.12 -10.56 17.38
N ILE A 193 6.86 -10.23 18.65
CA ILE A 193 6.47 -8.89 19.08
C ILE A 193 7.66 -7.94 18.91
N PHE A 194 7.37 -6.73 18.42
CA PHE A 194 8.37 -5.65 18.36
C PHE A 194 8.58 -5.05 19.75
N GLU A 195 9.65 -5.45 20.42
CA GLU A 195 10.01 -4.91 21.71
C GLU A 195 10.38 -3.43 21.63
N GLU A 196 10.26 -2.70 22.75
CA GLU A 196 10.50 -1.25 22.81
C GLU A 196 11.91 -0.86 22.37
N THR A 197 12.92 -1.66 22.67
CA THR A 197 14.30 -1.45 22.21
C THR A 197 14.42 -1.47 20.70
N PHE A 198 13.78 -2.43 20.04
CA PHE A 198 13.79 -2.51 18.57
C PHE A 198 12.89 -1.43 17.94
N ARG A 199 11.76 -1.10 18.56
CA ARG A 199 10.92 0.04 18.14
C ARG A 199 11.69 1.35 18.21
N ALA A 200 12.48 1.57 19.28
CA ALA A 200 13.34 2.74 19.43
C ALA A 200 14.42 2.79 18.32
N LYS A 201 15.04 1.65 18.01
CA LYS A 201 16.01 1.53 16.88
C LYS A 201 15.35 1.90 15.55
N ILE A 202 14.16 1.35 15.25
CA ILE A 202 13.42 1.69 14.02
C ILE A 202 13.17 3.20 13.96
N LYS A 203 12.70 3.79 15.06
CA LYS A 203 12.38 5.23 15.14
C LYS A 203 13.62 6.09 14.92
N GLN A 204 14.73 5.75 15.52
CA GLN A 204 16.01 6.45 15.33
C GLN A 204 16.42 6.38 13.87
N ASN A 205 16.50 5.19 13.27
CA ASN A 205 16.94 5.03 11.89
C ASN A 205 16.01 5.74 10.89
N PHE A 206 14.69 5.74 11.14
CA PHE A 206 13.77 6.49 10.29
C PHE A 206 13.96 8.00 10.42
N ASN A 207 14.17 8.54 11.62
CA ASN A 207 14.49 9.95 11.81
C ASN A 207 15.80 10.33 11.08
N GLU A 208 16.83 9.50 11.18
CA GLU A 208 18.09 9.70 10.48
C GLU A 208 17.90 9.70 8.94
N LEU A 209 17.06 8.80 8.41
CA LEU A 209 16.71 8.79 6.98
C LEU A 209 15.92 10.03 6.58
N GLU A 210 14.95 10.47 7.39
CA GLU A 210 14.18 11.68 7.14
C GLU A 210 15.09 12.91 7.06
N GLU A 211 16.00 13.06 8.01
CA GLU A 211 16.98 14.16 8.04
C GLU A 211 17.96 14.08 6.87
N LYS A 212 18.52 12.91 6.60
CA LYS A 212 19.52 12.70 5.55
C LYS A 212 18.97 12.87 4.14
N LEU A 213 17.75 12.40 3.90
CA LEU A 213 17.18 12.29 2.55
C LEU A 213 16.07 13.32 2.27
N GLY A 214 15.63 14.08 3.27
CA GLY A 214 14.52 15.02 3.14
C GLY A 214 13.18 14.34 2.83
N VAL A 215 12.97 13.13 3.35
CA VAL A 215 11.74 12.34 3.15
C VAL A 215 10.84 12.39 4.38
N SER A 216 9.62 11.86 4.26
CA SER A 216 8.67 11.74 5.38
C SER A 216 8.21 10.29 5.52
N ILE A 217 8.43 9.69 6.70
CA ILE A 217 8.09 8.29 7.02
C ILE A 217 7.02 8.27 8.11
N SER A 218 5.86 7.71 7.82
CA SER A 218 4.71 7.71 8.73
C SER A 218 4.15 6.31 8.95
N ALA A 219 3.58 6.07 10.13
CA ALA A 219 3.06 4.77 10.52
C ALA A 219 1.57 4.63 10.25
N CYS A 220 1.16 3.49 9.70
CA CYS A 220 -0.25 3.17 9.50
C CYS A 220 -0.84 2.56 10.79
N CYS A 221 -1.58 3.37 11.54
CA CYS A 221 -2.31 2.95 12.75
C CYS A 221 -1.42 2.38 13.87
N ILE A 222 -0.22 2.92 14.08
CA ILE A 222 0.68 2.53 15.18
C ILE A 222 0.78 3.70 16.17
N LYS A 223 0.54 3.42 17.45
CA LYS A 223 0.64 4.42 18.53
C LYS A 223 2.09 4.87 18.74
N GLY A 224 2.29 6.17 18.99
CA GLY A 224 3.61 6.74 19.28
C GLY A 224 4.48 7.06 18.07
N TRP A 225 3.89 7.02 16.86
CA TRP A 225 4.53 7.34 15.57
C TRP A 225 3.77 8.44 14.83
N PRO A 226 4.41 9.16 13.88
CA PRO A 226 3.70 10.07 12.99
C PRO A 226 2.58 9.33 12.24
N VAL A 227 1.38 9.90 12.25
CA VAL A 227 0.18 9.26 11.68
C VAL A 227 0.22 9.32 10.16
N SER A 228 0.11 8.17 9.51
CA SER A 228 0.03 8.08 8.05
C SER A 228 -1.36 8.41 7.52
N SER A 229 -1.39 9.21 6.45
CA SER A 229 -2.58 9.51 5.66
C SER A 229 -2.42 8.92 4.26
N CYS A 230 -2.85 7.65 4.07
CA CYS A 230 -2.80 7.01 2.75
C CYS A 230 -3.64 7.77 1.70
N ILE A 231 -4.78 8.33 2.11
CA ILE A 231 -5.55 9.32 1.36
C ILE A 231 -5.36 10.65 2.08
N ASP A 232 -4.47 11.46 1.60
CA ASP A 232 -4.14 12.77 2.14
C ASP A 232 -4.76 13.86 1.25
N GLY A 233 -5.90 14.37 1.67
CA GLY A 233 -6.66 15.36 0.89
C GLY A 233 -5.89 16.65 0.67
N GLU A 234 -5.11 17.11 1.64
CA GLU A 234 -4.30 18.34 1.51
C GLU A 234 -3.17 18.12 0.49
N LEU A 235 -2.45 17.01 0.60
CA LEU A 235 -1.42 16.64 -0.36
C LEU A 235 -2.00 16.49 -1.77
N LEU A 236 -3.14 15.81 -1.90
CA LEU A 236 -3.80 15.62 -3.19
C LEU A 236 -4.21 16.95 -3.82
N GLN A 237 -4.74 17.91 -3.06
CA GLN A 237 -5.04 19.27 -3.55
C GLN A 237 -3.76 20.00 -4.01
N ASN A 238 -2.71 19.93 -3.21
CA ASN A 238 -1.45 20.59 -3.50
C ASN A 238 -0.74 20.03 -4.75
N LEU A 239 -0.89 18.73 -5.00
CA LEU A 239 -0.30 18.06 -6.16
C LEU A 239 -1.20 18.08 -7.40
N HIS A 240 -2.48 18.47 -7.27
CA HIS A 240 -3.40 18.49 -8.41
C HIS A 240 -2.98 19.56 -9.42
N PRO A 241 -2.95 19.26 -10.73
CA PRO A 241 -2.51 20.21 -11.75
C PRO A 241 -3.25 21.56 -11.71
N SER A 242 -4.57 21.52 -11.47
CA SER A 242 -5.43 22.72 -11.38
C SER A 242 -5.64 23.22 -9.95
N LYS A 243 -4.91 22.67 -8.94
CA LYS A 243 -5.13 23.00 -7.51
C LYS A 243 -6.59 22.82 -7.06
N SER A 244 -7.29 21.90 -7.69
CA SER A 244 -8.69 21.58 -7.37
C SER A 244 -8.82 21.13 -5.91
N LYS A 245 -9.92 21.50 -5.26
CA LYS A 245 -10.20 21.14 -3.87
C LYS A 245 -10.91 19.77 -3.75
N VAL A 246 -10.67 19.09 -2.64
CA VAL A 246 -11.39 17.86 -2.23
C VAL A 246 -11.93 18.01 -0.82
N SER A 247 -12.80 17.10 -0.42
CA SER A 247 -13.27 17.03 0.97
C SER A 247 -12.13 16.61 1.91
N LEU A 248 -11.82 17.44 2.89
CA LEU A 248 -10.85 17.13 3.95
C LEU A 248 -11.49 16.44 5.15
N ARG A 249 -12.79 16.10 5.06
CA ARG A 249 -13.49 15.38 6.13
C ARG A 249 -12.79 14.05 6.41
N GLN A 250 -12.46 13.81 7.67
CA GLN A 250 -11.97 12.50 8.11
C GLN A 250 -13.17 11.56 8.30
N PRO A 251 -13.22 10.41 7.61
CA PRO A 251 -14.26 9.42 7.87
C PRO A 251 -14.01 8.78 9.24
N HIS A 252 -15.07 8.32 9.90
CA HIS A 252 -14.95 7.46 11.07
C HIS A 252 -14.32 6.13 10.63
N SER A 253 -13.00 6.03 10.80
CA SER A 253 -12.20 4.87 10.44
C SER A 253 -11.50 4.31 11.68
N ARG A 254 -10.43 3.58 11.47
CA ARG A 254 -9.62 3.03 12.57
C ARG A 254 -8.97 4.15 13.38
N PRO A 255 -8.80 3.99 14.69
CA PRO A 255 -7.98 4.90 15.49
C PRO A 255 -6.59 5.11 14.84
N LEU A 256 -6.03 6.30 14.95
CA LEU A 256 -4.72 6.67 14.38
C LEU A 256 -4.66 6.55 12.83
N CYS A 257 -5.79 6.66 12.13
CA CYS A 257 -5.84 6.77 10.68
C CYS A 257 -6.04 8.24 10.29
N GLY A 258 -5.09 8.83 9.57
CA GLY A 258 -5.14 10.21 9.10
C GLY A 258 -5.84 10.41 7.75
N CYS A 259 -6.42 9.37 7.16
CA CYS A 259 -7.01 9.45 5.83
C CYS A 259 -8.23 10.37 5.77
N THR A 260 -8.33 11.14 4.71
CA THR A 260 -9.53 11.92 4.35
C THR A 260 -10.55 11.10 3.55
N ALA A 261 -11.71 11.67 3.29
CA ALA A 261 -12.82 11.01 2.61
C ALA A 261 -12.43 10.53 1.20
N SER A 262 -12.79 9.30 0.89
CA SER A 262 -12.64 8.69 -0.44
C SER A 262 -13.73 7.64 -0.66
N ILE A 263 -13.98 7.29 -1.92
CA ILE A 263 -14.86 6.20 -2.29
C ILE A 263 -14.00 4.99 -2.67
N ASP A 264 -14.12 3.90 -1.93
CA ASP A 264 -13.45 2.65 -2.25
C ASP A 264 -14.23 1.89 -3.32
N ILE A 265 -13.51 1.43 -4.34
CA ILE A 265 -14.10 0.65 -5.45
C ILE A 265 -13.75 -0.83 -5.42
N GLY A 266 -13.02 -1.27 -4.40
CA GLY A 266 -12.64 -2.68 -4.22
C GLY A 266 -13.82 -3.60 -3.86
N GLY A 267 -14.89 -3.02 -3.32
CA GLY A 267 -16.09 -3.74 -2.90
C GLY A 267 -15.94 -4.50 -1.58
N TRP A 268 -17.08 -4.97 -1.04
CA TRP A 268 -17.13 -5.83 0.13
C TRP A 268 -18.10 -7.00 -0.13
N PRO A 269 -17.76 -8.28 0.15
CA PRO A 269 -16.41 -8.70 0.61
C PRO A 269 -15.32 -8.44 -0.45
N PRO A 270 -14.05 -8.27 -0.03
CA PRO A 270 -12.98 -8.04 -0.99
C PRO A 270 -12.81 -9.24 -1.93
N LYS A 271 -12.34 -8.97 -3.15
CA LYS A 271 -11.97 -10.02 -4.10
C LYS A 271 -10.82 -10.87 -3.55
N LEU A 272 -10.78 -12.13 -3.94
CA LEU A 272 -9.67 -13.00 -3.64
C LEU A 272 -8.39 -12.45 -4.28
N CYS A 273 -7.29 -12.33 -3.51
CA CYS A 273 -6.05 -11.74 -3.99
C CYS A 273 -4.97 -12.82 -4.24
N PRO A 274 -4.67 -13.14 -5.51
CA PRO A 274 -3.66 -14.15 -5.83
C PRO A 274 -2.22 -13.74 -5.51
N THR A 275 -1.95 -12.51 -5.06
CA THR A 275 -0.61 -12.16 -4.53
C THR A 275 -0.23 -13.04 -3.35
N GLY A 276 -1.20 -13.50 -2.55
CA GLY A 276 -1.03 -14.59 -1.59
C GLY A 276 -0.22 -14.24 -0.35
N CYS A 277 -0.13 -12.96 0.03
CA CYS A 277 0.69 -12.54 1.18
C CYS A 277 0.19 -13.17 2.50
N ASP A 278 1.06 -13.87 3.24
CA ASP A 278 0.69 -14.60 4.46
C ASP A 278 0.22 -13.68 5.61
N TYR A 279 0.77 -12.51 5.71
CA TYR A 279 0.39 -11.51 6.72
C TYR A 279 -0.85 -10.67 6.33
N CYS A 280 -1.47 -10.91 5.16
CA CYS A 280 -2.60 -10.10 4.71
C CYS A 280 -3.86 -10.35 5.51
N TYR A 281 -4.45 -9.31 6.07
CA TYR A 281 -5.71 -9.37 6.81
C TYR A 281 -6.95 -9.45 5.90
N ALA A 282 -6.83 -9.20 4.59
CA ALA A 282 -7.95 -9.22 3.65
C ALA A 282 -8.32 -10.65 3.19
N ARG A 283 -8.28 -10.95 1.91
CA ARG A 283 -8.58 -12.27 1.33
C ARG A 283 -7.47 -12.72 0.37
N PRO A 284 -6.27 -13.01 0.87
CA PRO A 284 -5.25 -13.61 0.02
C PRO A 284 -5.68 -15.02 -0.41
N LEU A 285 -5.32 -15.38 -1.63
CA LEU A 285 -5.42 -16.75 -2.11
C LEU A 285 -4.22 -17.52 -1.55
N TYR A 286 -4.48 -18.44 -0.63
CA TYR A 286 -3.47 -19.39 -0.21
C TYR A 286 -3.47 -20.56 -1.17
N HIS A 287 -2.29 -21.02 -1.53
CA HIS A 287 -2.14 -22.43 -1.80
C HIS A 287 -2.24 -23.11 -0.43
N SER A 288 -3.43 -23.66 -0.09
CA SER A 288 -3.50 -24.65 0.96
C SER A 288 -2.46 -25.68 0.56
N TYR A 289 -1.50 -25.90 1.43
CA TYR A 289 -0.57 -27.03 1.30
C TYR A 289 -1.35 -28.31 1.64
N THR A 290 -2.36 -28.62 0.82
CA THR A 290 -2.98 -29.95 0.81
C THR A 290 -1.98 -30.84 0.11
N ASP A 291 -1.56 -31.85 0.82
CA ASP A 291 -0.70 -32.93 0.35
C ASP A 291 -1.14 -33.38 -1.05
N ASP A 292 -0.28 -33.18 -2.03
CA ASP A 292 -0.20 -34.01 -3.24
C ASP A 292 0.95 -34.97 -3.07
#